data_a9d3cadf3eec16aeccb2f14998a2d330
#
_entry.id   a9d3cadf3eec16aeccb2f14998a2d330
#
_cell.length_a   1.000
_cell.length_b   1.000
_cell.length_c   1.000
_cell.angle_alpha   90.00
_cell.angle_beta   90.00
_cell.angle_gamma   90.00
#
_symmetry.space_group_name_H-M   'P 1'
#
loop_
_entity.id
_entity.type
_entity.pdbx_description
1 polymer ?
#
loop_
_entity_poly.entity_id
_entity_poly.type
_entity_poly.pdbx_seq_one_letter_code
_entity_poly.pdbx_strand_id
1 'polypeptide(L)'
;FLTPKRRLPLLVREFLDFLATPQAQAVIAQAGFIDRQPERQPMTADGLRLINVIRGAGEDTSLADLKRLVGVMDGAERLSLTFRFKDGSSVLDPQSRDNLLDLARLLSAGVLRERSVILAGFSDGSGPASANLDLGSARADAVLSELLAAAPELDAAQGPKVMSFGEA
;
A
#
# COMPACT_ATOMS: atom_id res chain seq x y z
N PHE A 1 -2.16 -12.44 20.00
CA PHE A 1 -1.18 -13.46 20.42
C PHE A 1 0.02 -12.77 21.06
N LEU A 2 0.33 -13.11 22.32
CA LEU A 2 1.58 -12.75 22.97
C LEU A 2 2.59 -13.87 22.69
N THR A 3 3.51 -13.64 21.78
CA THR A 3 4.60 -14.57 21.56
C THR A 3 5.79 -14.14 22.41
N PRO A 4 6.41 -15.05 23.19
CA PRO A 4 7.64 -14.71 23.91
C PRO A 4 8.74 -14.39 22.90
N LYS A 5 9.60 -13.42 23.19
CA LYS A 5 10.77 -13.03 22.38
C LYS A 5 11.81 -14.17 22.16
N ARG A 6 11.60 -15.37 22.71
CA ARG A 6 12.42 -16.55 22.50
C ARG A 6 12.14 -17.17 21.14
N ARG A 7 13.13 -17.85 20.57
CA ARG A 7 12.97 -18.60 19.32
C ARG A 7 11.82 -19.60 19.46
N LEU A 8 10.78 -19.39 18.67
CA LEU A 8 9.66 -20.32 18.58
C LEU A 8 10.13 -21.65 17.95
N PRO A 9 9.59 -22.80 18.40
CA PRO A 9 9.77 -24.07 17.69
C PRO A 9 9.37 -23.93 16.20
N LEU A 10 10.05 -24.70 15.34
CA LEU A 10 9.81 -24.63 13.89
C LEU A 10 8.32 -24.79 13.55
N LEU A 11 7.68 -25.81 14.11
CA LEU A 11 6.25 -26.10 13.86
C LEU A 11 5.36 -24.93 14.23
N VAL A 12 5.66 -24.21 15.31
CA VAL A 12 4.87 -23.03 15.73
C VAL A 12 5.06 -21.88 14.73
N ARG A 13 6.27 -21.67 14.21
CA ARG A 13 6.51 -20.67 13.17
C ARG A 13 5.75 -21.01 11.90
N GLU A 14 5.89 -22.23 11.40
CA GLU A 14 5.18 -22.74 10.22
C GLU A 14 3.67 -22.55 10.36
N PHE A 15 3.11 -22.84 11.54
CA PHE A 15 1.70 -22.65 11.80
C PHE A 15 1.29 -21.16 11.78
N LEU A 16 2.10 -20.29 12.40
CA LEU A 16 1.84 -18.84 12.38
C LEU A 16 1.96 -18.26 10.97
N ASP A 17 2.94 -18.73 10.19
CA ASP A 17 3.13 -18.34 8.80
C ASP A 17 1.95 -18.83 7.93
N PHE A 18 1.49 -20.06 8.16
CA PHE A 18 0.27 -20.59 7.52
C PHE A 18 -0.97 -19.72 7.86
N LEU A 19 -1.16 -19.35 9.13
CA LEU A 19 -2.27 -18.48 9.53
C LEU A 19 -2.25 -17.11 8.84
N ALA A 20 -1.08 -16.62 8.42
CA ALA A 20 -0.95 -15.36 7.71
C ALA A 20 -1.26 -15.48 6.19
N THR A 21 -1.48 -16.71 5.67
CA THR A 21 -1.81 -16.88 4.26
C THR A 21 -3.23 -16.43 3.92
N PRO A 22 -3.49 -15.92 2.70
CA PRO A 22 -4.83 -15.54 2.27
C PRO A 22 -5.87 -16.66 2.40
N GLN A 23 -5.46 -17.92 2.18
CA GLN A 23 -6.31 -19.09 2.30
C GLN A 23 -6.78 -19.30 3.73
N ALA A 24 -5.86 -19.26 4.70
CA ALA A 24 -6.20 -19.39 6.12
C ALA A 24 -7.07 -18.20 6.59
N GLN A 25 -6.77 -16.99 6.13
CA GLN A 25 -7.54 -15.80 6.46
C GLN A 25 -8.98 -15.87 5.91
N ALA A 26 -9.17 -16.41 4.70
CA ALA A 26 -10.50 -16.64 4.15
C ALA A 26 -11.34 -17.62 5.02
N VAL A 27 -10.72 -18.68 5.55
CA VAL A 27 -11.38 -19.61 6.48
C VAL A 27 -11.74 -18.92 7.80
N ILE A 28 -10.86 -18.07 8.33
CA ILE A 28 -11.09 -17.27 9.54
C ILE A 28 -12.32 -16.36 9.35
N ALA A 29 -12.38 -15.64 8.20
CA ALA A 29 -13.53 -14.79 7.86
C ALA A 29 -14.83 -15.60 7.72
N GLN A 30 -14.81 -16.74 7.02
CA GLN A 30 -15.96 -17.63 6.86
C GLN A 30 -16.48 -18.17 8.21
N ALA A 31 -15.59 -18.37 9.17
CA ALA A 31 -15.95 -18.79 10.52
C ALA A 31 -16.51 -17.63 11.39
N GLY A 32 -16.66 -16.42 10.84
CA GLY A 32 -17.22 -15.25 11.51
C GLY A 32 -16.22 -14.50 12.40
N PHE A 33 -14.92 -14.76 12.27
CA PHE A 33 -13.87 -14.02 12.95
C PHE A 33 -13.34 -12.89 12.06
N ILE A 34 -12.74 -11.88 12.69
CA ILE A 34 -12.06 -10.79 11.98
C ILE A 34 -10.78 -11.35 11.38
N ASP A 35 -10.66 -11.27 10.06
CA ASP A 35 -9.45 -11.63 9.34
C ASP A 35 -8.44 -10.46 9.30
N ARG A 36 -7.28 -10.72 8.74
CA ARG A 36 -6.22 -9.73 8.55
C ARG A 36 -6.08 -9.30 7.09
N GLN A 37 -7.01 -9.71 6.22
CA GLN A 37 -6.90 -9.33 4.82
C GLN A 37 -7.16 -7.83 4.64
N PRO A 38 -6.39 -7.16 3.80
CA PRO A 38 -6.67 -5.79 3.44
C PRO A 38 -8.05 -5.68 2.79
N GLU A 39 -8.85 -4.79 3.34
CA GLU A 39 -10.18 -4.51 2.82
C GLU A 39 -10.08 -3.72 1.50
N ARG A 40 -10.93 -4.04 0.54
CA ARG A 40 -11.10 -3.29 -0.69
C ARG A 40 -12.27 -2.33 -0.53
N GLN A 41 -12.00 -1.06 -0.68
CA GLN A 41 -13.00 -0.01 -0.58
C GLN A 41 -13.06 0.77 -1.89
N PRO A 42 -14.26 0.93 -2.50
CA PRO A 42 -14.39 1.76 -3.69
C PRO A 42 -14.03 3.20 -3.37
N MET A 43 -13.33 3.89 -4.28
CA MET A 43 -12.95 5.30 -4.08
C MET A 43 -14.14 6.22 -3.93
N THR A 44 -15.31 5.84 -4.40
CA THR A 44 -16.57 6.57 -4.15
C THR A 44 -16.95 6.62 -2.67
N ALA A 45 -16.61 5.60 -1.89
CA ALA A 45 -16.79 5.59 -0.43
C ALA A 45 -15.78 6.52 0.29
N ASP A 46 -14.64 6.78 -0.34
CA ASP A 46 -13.58 7.69 0.15
C ASP A 46 -13.69 9.12 -0.43
N GLY A 47 -14.84 9.49 -0.98
CA GLY A 47 -15.04 10.77 -1.66
C GLY A 47 -14.62 12.00 -0.84
N LEU A 48 -14.76 11.96 0.49
CA LEU A 48 -14.26 13.01 1.37
C LEU A 48 -12.74 13.12 1.37
N ARG A 49 -12.02 12.00 1.23
CA ARG A 49 -10.55 12.02 1.12
C ARG A 49 -10.10 12.67 -0.16
N LEU A 50 -10.73 12.32 -1.28
CA LEU A 50 -10.43 12.94 -2.57
C LEU A 50 -10.74 14.45 -2.55
N ILE A 51 -11.85 14.86 -1.93
CA ILE A 51 -12.17 16.28 -1.73
C ILE A 51 -11.12 16.96 -0.84
N ASN A 52 -10.68 16.30 0.23
CA ASN A 52 -9.65 16.86 1.11
C ASN A 52 -8.30 16.99 0.41
N VAL A 53 -7.93 16.02 -0.41
CA VAL A 53 -6.74 16.09 -1.28
C VAL A 53 -6.83 17.29 -2.23
N ILE A 54 -7.96 17.47 -2.91
CA ILE A 54 -8.16 18.61 -3.81
C ILE A 54 -8.15 19.96 -3.05
N ARG A 55 -8.71 19.99 -1.84
CA ARG A 55 -8.72 21.21 -1.00
C ARG A 55 -7.37 21.50 -0.36
N GLY A 56 -6.58 20.47 -0.07
CA GLY A 56 -5.24 20.58 0.50
C GLY A 56 -4.17 20.85 -0.55
N ALA A 57 -4.52 20.77 -1.84
CA ALA A 57 -3.61 21.09 -2.93
C ALA A 57 -3.13 22.53 -2.81
N GLY A 58 -1.81 22.73 -2.74
CA GLY A 58 -1.19 24.05 -2.64
C GLY A 58 -1.34 24.87 -3.91
N GLU A 59 -0.97 26.16 -3.83
CA GLU A 59 -1.05 27.08 -4.98
C GLU A 59 -0.21 26.61 -6.18
N ASP A 60 0.82 25.79 -5.91
CA ASP A 60 1.74 25.23 -6.92
C ASP A 60 1.20 23.95 -7.58
N THR A 61 0.08 23.39 -7.11
CA THR A 61 -0.51 22.16 -7.68
C THR A 61 -1.30 22.52 -8.95
N SER A 62 -0.88 21.99 -10.08
CA SER A 62 -1.54 22.32 -11.35
C SER A 62 -2.91 21.62 -11.49
N LEU A 63 -3.82 22.28 -12.23
CA LEU A 63 -5.10 21.66 -12.60
C LEU A 63 -4.91 20.35 -13.39
N ALA A 64 -3.80 20.23 -14.14
CA ALA A 64 -3.47 19.02 -14.89
C ALA A 64 -3.14 17.84 -13.94
N ASP A 65 -2.42 18.09 -12.86
CA ASP A 65 -2.09 17.08 -11.86
C ASP A 65 -3.33 16.61 -11.10
N LEU A 66 -4.20 17.53 -10.71
CA LEU A 66 -5.49 17.20 -10.10
C LEU A 66 -6.39 16.37 -11.04
N LYS A 67 -6.45 16.72 -12.31
CA LYS A 67 -7.19 15.92 -13.31
C LYS A 67 -6.60 14.54 -13.49
N ARG A 68 -5.27 14.43 -13.48
CA ARG A 68 -4.57 13.14 -13.55
C ARG A 68 -4.90 12.27 -12.33
N LEU A 69 -4.83 12.85 -11.12
CA LEU A 69 -5.19 12.16 -9.89
C LEU A 69 -6.63 11.63 -9.94
N VAL A 70 -7.59 12.50 -10.24
CA VAL A 70 -9.00 12.13 -10.34
C VAL A 70 -9.21 11.04 -11.40
N GLY A 71 -8.58 11.16 -12.58
CA GLY A 71 -8.71 10.18 -13.64
C GLY A 71 -8.12 8.80 -13.30
N VAL A 72 -7.08 8.76 -12.46
CA VAL A 72 -6.50 7.49 -11.97
C VAL A 72 -7.37 6.86 -10.88
N MET A 73 -8.00 7.69 -10.05
CA MET A 73 -8.81 7.23 -8.91
C MET A 73 -10.25 6.90 -9.31
N ASP A 74 -10.72 7.41 -10.45
CA ASP A 74 -12.07 7.13 -10.93
C ASP A 74 -12.25 5.65 -11.28
N GLY A 75 -13.24 5.03 -10.66
CA GLY A 75 -13.50 3.59 -10.77
C GLY A 75 -12.49 2.69 -10.07
N ALA A 76 -11.50 3.23 -9.37
CA ALA A 76 -10.53 2.46 -8.60
C ALA A 76 -11.10 1.96 -7.27
N GLU A 77 -10.47 0.91 -6.74
CA GLU A 77 -10.66 0.43 -5.37
C GLU A 77 -9.37 0.67 -4.58
N ARG A 78 -9.50 1.17 -3.38
CA ARG A 78 -8.38 1.32 -2.44
C ARG A 78 -8.25 0.07 -1.59
N LEU A 79 -7.04 -0.46 -1.46
CA LEU A 79 -6.71 -1.41 -0.41
C LEU A 79 -6.50 -0.65 0.92
N SER A 80 -6.96 -1.22 2.03
CA SER A 80 -6.77 -0.65 3.38
C SER A 80 -5.30 -0.79 3.86
N LEU A 81 -4.35 -0.71 2.94
CA LEU A 81 -2.92 -0.71 3.19
C LEU A 81 -2.37 0.70 3.04
N THR A 82 -1.67 1.17 4.05
CA THR A 82 -1.00 2.46 4.03
C THR A 82 0.47 2.27 4.39
N PHE A 83 1.34 2.89 3.62
CA PHE A 83 2.78 2.89 3.86
C PHE A 83 3.20 4.25 4.41
N ARG A 84 3.79 4.23 5.59
CA ARG A 84 4.31 5.41 6.26
C ARG A 84 5.82 5.36 6.29
N PHE A 85 6.41 6.52 6.30
CA PHE A 85 7.86 6.69 6.22
C PHE A 85 8.35 7.50 7.43
N LYS A 86 9.62 7.38 7.72
CA LYS A 86 10.27 8.31 8.65
C LYS A 86 10.25 9.71 8.05
N ASP A 87 10.15 10.71 8.90
CA ASP A 87 10.07 12.12 8.49
C ASP A 87 11.16 12.49 7.48
N GLY A 88 10.76 13.18 6.41
CA GLY A 88 11.65 13.63 5.36
C GLY A 88 12.40 12.52 4.58
N SER A 89 11.95 11.26 4.66
CA SER A 89 12.64 10.13 4.02
C SER A 89 11.70 9.19 3.27
N SER A 90 12.28 8.25 2.50
CA SER A 90 11.62 7.11 1.88
C SER A 90 11.83 5.79 2.64
N VAL A 91 12.29 5.84 3.90
CA VAL A 91 12.50 4.65 4.74
C VAL A 91 11.19 4.27 5.42
N LEU A 92 10.69 3.08 5.14
CA LEU A 92 9.46 2.54 5.73
C LEU A 92 9.55 2.42 7.26
N ASP A 93 8.46 2.75 7.93
CA ASP A 93 8.31 2.47 9.36
C ASP A 93 8.06 0.95 9.60
N PRO A 94 8.17 0.47 10.85
CA PRO A 94 8.00 -0.96 11.14
C PRO A 94 6.61 -1.50 10.77
N GLN A 95 5.54 -0.72 10.97
CA GLN A 95 4.17 -1.15 10.65
C GLN A 95 3.96 -1.27 9.14
N SER A 96 4.56 -0.37 8.37
CA SER A 96 4.49 -0.40 6.91
C SER A 96 5.20 -1.60 6.31
N ARG A 97 6.21 -2.14 6.98
CA ARG A 97 6.85 -3.40 6.57
C ARG A 97 5.91 -4.61 6.73
N ASP A 98 5.11 -4.64 7.79
CA ASP A 98 4.08 -5.69 7.94
C ASP A 98 3.03 -5.57 6.83
N ASN A 99 2.56 -4.35 6.53
CA ASN A 99 1.63 -4.08 5.43
C ASN A 99 2.22 -4.48 4.06
N LEU A 100 3.52 -4.29 3.86
CA LEU A 100 4.23 -4.69 2.65
C LEU A 100 4.24 -6.21 2.49
N LEU A 101 4.49 -6.96 3.56
CA LEU A 101 4.43 -8.42 3.54
C LEU A 101 3.01 -8.93 3.26
N ASP A 102 1.98 -8.26 3.77
CA ASP A 102 0.60 -8.61 3.47
C ASP A 102 0.27 -8.34 1.98
N LEU A 103 0.74 -7.23 1.40
CA LEU A 103 0.60 -6.96 -0.04
C LEU A 103 1.35 -8.01 -0.89
N ALA A 104 2.59 -8.35 -0.50
CA ALA A 104 3.38 -9.38 -1.17
C ALA A 104 2.63 -10.72 -1.22
N ARG A 105 2.07 -11.16 -0.09
CA ARG A 105 1.28 -12.39 -0.01
C ARG A 105 0.05 -12.38 -0.92
N LEU A 106 -0.68 -11.25 -0.99
CA LEU A 106 -1.84 -11.11 -1.88
C LEU A 106 -1.45 -11.22 -3.35
N LEU A 107 -0.36 -10.58 -3.75
CA LEU A 107 0.15 -10.63 -5.11
C LEU A 107 0.65 -12.03 -5.47
N SER A 108 1.48 -12.65 -4.63
CA SER A 108 2.00 -14.01 -4.85
C SER A 108 0.88 -15.05 -4.88
N ALA A 109 -0.17 -14.87 -4.08
CA ALA A 109 -1.36 -15.73 -4.12
C ALA A 109 -2.25 -15.51 -5.36
N GLY A 110 -1.96 -14.50 -6.18
CA GLY A 110 -2.70 -14.17 -7.39
C GLY A 110 -4.09 -13.56 -7.12
N VAL A 111 -4.37 -13.09 -5.91
CA VAL A 111 -5.67 -12.50 -5.53
C VAL A 111 -5.97 -11.25 -6.37
N LEU A 112 -4.93 -10.54 -6.81
CA LEU A 112 -5.03 -9.31 -7.60
C LEU A 112 -4.65 -9.51 -9.08
N ARG A 113 -4.57 -10.76 -9.59
CA ARG A 113 -4.05 -11.08 -10.92
C ARG A 113 -4.80 -10.38 -12.06
N GLU A 114 -6.10 -10.15 -11.91
CA GLU A 114 -6.94 -9.48 -12.93
C GLU A 114 -7.06 -7.97 -12.70
N ARG A 115 -6.27 -7.42 -11.81
CA ARG A 115 -6.30 -6.00 -11.43
C ARG A 115 -4.95 -5.33 -11.70
N SER A 116 -5.00 -4.08 -12.15
CA SER A 116 -3.82 -3.23 -12.17
C SER A 116 -3.64 -2.61 -10.77
N VAL A 117 -2.54 -2.93 -10.10
CA VAL A 117 -2.22 -2.35 -8.79
C VAL A 117 -1.41 -1.08 -8.99
N ILE A 118 -1.75 -0.03 -8.26
CA ILE A 118 -1.07 1.27 -8.29
C ILE A 118 -0.57 1.59 -6.89
N LEU A 119 0.72 1.91 -6.78
CA LEU A 119 1.34 2.49 -5.60
C LEU A 119 1.33 4.00 -5.77
N ALA A 120 0.40 4.68 -5.12
CA ALA A 120 0.27 6.13 -5.17
C ALA A 120 1.10 6.77 -4.04
N GLY A 121 2.13 7.52 -4.41
CA GLY A 121 3.00 8.25 -3.48
C GLY A 121 2.52 9.67 -3.27
N PHE A 122 2.49 10.09 -2.00
CA PHE A 122 2.16 11.45 -1.57
C PHE A 122 3.24 11.99 -0.63
N SER A 123 3.36 13.30 -0.58
CA SER A 123 4.13 14.02 0.43
C SER A 123 3.21 14.91 1.26
N ASP A 124 3.74 15.48 2.34
CA ASP A 124 3.11 16.59 3.03
C ASP A 124 3.30 17.89 2.22
N GLY A 125 2.47 18.90 2.47
CA GLY A 125 2.51 20.19 1.78
C GLY A 125 3.66 21.12 2.22
N SER A 126 4.76 20.57 2.72
CA SER A 126 5.91 21.35 3.19
C SER A 126 6.97 21.42 2.09
N GLY A 127 7.27 22.63 1.60
CA GLY A 127 8.33 22.87 0.62
C GLY A 127 7.85 22.99 -0.83
N PRO A 128 8.77 23.06 -1.80
CA PRO A 128 8.43 23.24 -3.21
C PRO A 128 7.67 22.03 -3.80
N ALA A 129 6.68 22.27 -4.65
CA ALA A 129 5.86 21.22 -5.27
C ALA A 129 6.69 20.17 -6.03
N SER A 130 7.79 20.60 -6.71
CA SER A 130 8.69 19.66 -7.39
C SER A 130 9.40 18.71 -6.41
N ALA A 131 9.86 19.20 -5.26
CA ALA A 131 10.50 18.37 -4.24
C ALA A 131 9.48 17.39 -3.61
N ASN A 132 8.23 17.82 -3.45
CA ASN A 132 7.14 16.99 -2.97
C ASN A 132 6.78 15.89 -3.97
N LEU A 133 6.77 16.18 -5.24
CA LEU A 133 6.57 15.20 -6.30
C LEU A 133 7.70 14.16 -6.32
N ASP A 134 8.95 14.60 -6.22
CA ASP A 134 10.14 13.73 -6.16
C ASP A 134 10.12 12.84 -4.92
N LEU A 135 9.77 13.39 -3.74
CA LEU A 135 9.65 12.63 -2.50
C LEU A 135 8.53 11.59 -2.58
N GLY A 136 7.37 11.96 -3.14
CA GLY A 136 6.26 11.05 -3.37
C GLY A 136 6.66 9.89 -4.29
N SER A 137 7.41 10.18 -5.38
CA SER A 137 7.95 9.16 -6.28
C SER A 137 8.93 8.24 -5.55
N ALA A 138 9.92 8.81 -4.86
CA ALA A 138 10.92 8.05 -4.13
C ALA A 138 10.31 7.12 -3.05
N ARG A 139 9.22 7.56 -2.41
CA ARG A 139 8.46 6.76 -1.46
C ARG A 139 7.77 5.57 -2.12
N ALA A 140 7.07 5.80 -3.23
CA ALA A 140 6.39 4.72 -3.95
C ALA A 140 7.39 3.73 -4.59
N ASP A 141 8.51 4.21 -5.11
CA ASP A 141 9.60 3.39 -5.62
C ASP A 141 10.26 2.54 -4.53
N ALA A 142 10.43 3.10 -3.32
CA ALA A 142 10.95 2.35 -2.18
C ALA A 142 10.01 1.20 -1.79
N VAL A 143 8.70 1.43 -1.77
CA VAL A 143 7.70 0.36 -1.53
C VAL A 143 7.80 -0.71 -2.61
N LEU A 144 7.86 -0.33 -3.88
CA LEU A 144 7.98 -1.29 -4.99
C LEU A 144 9.26 -2.12 -4.88
N SER A 145 10.38 -1.49 -4.60
CA SER A 145 11.68 -2.16 -4.45
C SER A 145 11.66 -3.17 -3.30
N GLU A 146 11.18 -2.79 -2.12
CA GLU A 146 11.06 -3.70 -0.98
C GLU A 146 10.03 -4.80 -1.23
N LEU A 147 8.96 -4.52 -1.98
CA LEU A 147 7.95 -5.50 -2.37
C LEU A 147 8.55 -6.59 -3.28
N LEU A 148 9.29 -6.20 -4.30
CA LEU A 148 9.97 -7.14 -5.21
C LEU A 148 11.05 -7.94 -4.49
N ALA A 149 11.72 -7.37 -3.50
CA ALA A 149 12.66 -8.10 -2.66
C ALA A 149 11.97 -9.12 -1.74
N ALA A 150 10.75 -8.81 -1.27
CA ALA A 150 9.95 -9.72 -0.43
C ALA A 150 9.23 -10.82 -1.22
N ALA A 151 8.97 -10.60 -2.51
CA ALA A 151 8.28 -11.52 -3.41
C ALA A 151 9.05 -11.60 -4.75
N PRO A 152 10.21 -12.29 -4.79
CA PRO A 152 11.07 -12.34 -5.97
C PRO A 152 10.44 -13.03 -7.19
N GLU A 153 9.37 -13.78 -6.99
CA GLU A 153 8.60 -14.44 -8.04
C GLU A 153 7.69 -13.47 -8.82
N LEU A 154 7.49 -12.26 -8.32
CA LEU A 154 6.72 -11.25 -9.03
C LEU A 154 7.54 -10.69 -10.19
N ASP A 155 7.00 -10.79 -11.38
CA ASP A 155 7.59 -10.13 -12.54
C ASP A 155 7.43 -8.61 -12.40
N ALA A 156 8.55 -7.88 -12.42
CA ALA A 156 8.54 -6.41 -12.35
C ALA A 156 7.70 -5.76 -13.46
N ALA A 157 7.59 -6.41 -14.63
CA ALA A 157 6.76 -5.93 -15.75
C ALA A 157 5.25 -6.08 -15.49
N GLN A 158 4.86 -7.00 -14.60
CA GLN A 158 3.48 -7.26 -14.19
C GLN A 158 3.20 -6.76 -12.76
N GLY A 159 4.20 -6.20 -12.10
CA GLY A 159 4.11 -5.65 -10.75
C GLY A 159 3.28 -4.37 -10.66
N PRO A 160 3.13 -3.84 -9.45
CA PRO A 160 2.45 -2.57 -9.23
C PRO A 160 3.09 -1.42 -10.01
N LYS A 161 2.24 -0.53 -10.53
CA LYS A 161 2.69 0.72 -11.16
C LYS A 161 2.92 1.78 -10.10
N VAL A 162 4.00 2.52 -10.22
CA VAL A 162 4.29 3.67 -9.35
C VAL A 162 3.71 4.93 -9.96
N MET A 163 3.03 5.73 -9.14
CA MET A 163 2.57 7.07 -9.50
C MET A 163 2.78 8.02 -8.33
N SER A 164 3.25 9.23 -8.60
CA SER A 164 3.41 10.29 -7.61
C SER A 164 2.43 11.43 -7.88
N PHE A 165 1.90 12.00 -6.81
CA PHE A 165 0.94 13.10 -6.84
C PHE A 165 1.39 14.30 -5.97
N GLY A 166 2.62 14.27 -5.46
CA GLY A 166 3.17 15.35 -4.65
C GLY A 166 2.39 15.55 -3.35
N GLU A 167 1.99 16.79 -3.10
CA GLU A 167 1.23 17.23 -1.92
C GLU A 167 -0.31 17.14 -2.10
N ALA A 168 -0.78 16.27 -2.95
CA ALA A 168 -2.20 16.12 -3.22
C ALA A 168 -2.91 15.23 -2.17
#